data_a0f89f852b126a8f5abedb2661d8b9e2
#
_entry.id   a0f89f852b126a8f5abedb2661d8b9e2
#
_cell.length_a   1.000
_cell.length_b   1.000
_cell.length_c   1.000
_cell.angle_alpha   90.00
_cell.angle_beta   90.00
_cell.angle_gamma   90.00
#
_symmetry.space_group_name_H-M   'P 1'
#
loop_
_entity.id
_entity.type
_entity.pdbx_description
1 polymer ?
#
loop_
_entity_poly.entity_id
_entity_poly.type
_entity_poly.pdbx_seq_one_letter_code
_entity_poly.pdbx_strand_id
1 'polypeptide(L)' 'MKFQYKAKRLSNPKRRDGALFTVDRLFAAPRPEEAREVSHLIDRTYSYHSPRELAWHLADRFGLPAGSIELDRI' A
#
# COMPACT_ATOMS: atom_id res chain seq x y z
N MET A 1 9.21 -9.18 -3.18
CA MET A 1 9.51 -7.94 -2.45
C MET A 1 8.46 -7.73 -1.38
N LYS A 2 8.88 -7.51 -0.15
CA LYS A 2 7.96 -7.31 0.97
C LYS A 2 7.82 -5.84 1.32
N PHE A 3 6.57 -5.40 1.49
CA PHE A 3 6.25 -4.06 1.95
C PHE A 3 5.41 -4.15 3.23
N GLN A 4 5.65 -3.20 4.12
CA GLN A 4 4.81 -2.98 5.29
C GLN A 4 4.06 -1.67 5.09
N TYR A 5 2.79 -1.62 5.43
CA TYR A 5 2.00 -0.40 5.26
C TYR A 5 1.11 -0.13 6.45
N LYS A 6 0.94 1.14 6.75
CA LYS A 6 -0.01 1.61 7.72
C LYS A 6 -1.19 2.21 6.97
N ALA A 7 -2.34 1.60 7.10
CA ALA A 7 -3.54 2.03 6.43
C ALA A 7 -4.28 3.06 7.26
N LYS A 8 -4.83 4.07 6.59
CA LYS A 8 -5.80 4.99 7.17
C LYS A 8 -7.17 4.62 6.64
N ARG A 9 -8.02 4.12 7.52
CA ARG A 9 -9.35 3.66 7.14
C ARG A 9 -10.23 4.85 6.75
N LEU A 10 -10.91 4.71 5.62
CA LEU A 10 -11.89 5.70 5.19
C LEU A 10 -13.20 5.46 5.92
N SER A 11 -13.69 6.48 6.62
CA SER A 11 -14.86 6.37 7.49
C SER A 11 -16.12 7.00 6.90
N ASN A 12 -16.09 7.44 5.64
CA ASN A 12 -17.25 8.07 5.02
C ASN A 12 -18.20 7.02 4.43
N PRO A 13 -19.32 6.69 5.10
CA PRO A 13 -20.25 5.65 4.63
C PRO A 13 -20.99 6.03 3.35
N LYS A 14 -20.95 7.29 2.93
CA LYS A 14 -21.60 7.78 1.71
C LYS A 14 -20.72 7.65 0.48
N ARG A 15 -19.51 7.13 0.62
CA ARG A 15 -18.60 6.96 -0.50
C ARG A 15 -19.07 5.85 -1.41
N ARG A 16 -19.44 6.21 -2.65
CA ARG A 16 -20.06 5.27 -3.61
C ARG A 16 -19.06 4.37 -4.33
N ASP A 17 -17.78 4.72 -4.33
CA ASP A 17 -16.75 3.98 -5.03
C ASP A 17 -16.29 2.72 -4.30
N GLY A 18 -16.73 2.51 -3.05
CA GLY A 18 -16.36 1.33 -2.26
C GLY A 18 -14.94 1.34 -1.73
N ALA A 19 -14.22 2.45 -1.85
CA ALA A 19 -12.85 2.53 -1.34
C ALA A 19 -12.82 2.37 0.18
N LEU A 20 -11.86 1.58 0.68
CA LEU A 20 -11.77 1.22 2.09
C LEU A 20 -10.69 1.96 2.86
N PHE A 21 -9.58 2.30 2.21
CA PHE A 21 -8.44 2.88 2.92
C PHE A 21 -7.52 3.67 1.99
N THR A 22 -6.73 4.55 2.61
CA THR A 22 -5.54 5.14 1.99
C THR A 22 -4.30 4.62 2.73
N VAL A 23 -3.14 4.73 2.11
CA VAL A 23 -1.88 4.37 2.78
C VAL A 23 -1.34 5.60 3.48
N ASP A 24 -1.22 5.53 4.81
CA ASP A 24 -0.66 6.59 5.62
C ASP A 24 0.87 6.56 5.57
N ARG A 25 1.46 5.36 5.71
CA ARG A 25 2.89 5.14 5.58
C ARG A 25 3.19 3.85 4.86
N LEU A 26 4.26 3.84 4.08
CA LEU A 26 4.73 2.67 3.37
C LEU A 26 6.21 2.45 3.64
N PHE A 27 6.57 1.19 3.92
CA PHE A 27 7.94 0.78 4.15
C PHE A 27 8.29 -0.35 3.19
N ALA A 28 9.44 -0.23 2.52
CA ALA A 28 10.04 -1.35 1.81
C ALA A 28 10.84 -2.17 2.82
N ALA A 29 10.54 -3.44 2.94
CA ALA A 29 11.14 -4.32 3.96
C ALA A 29 11.60 -5.63 3.32
N PRO A 30 12.72 -5.62 2.54
CA PRO A 30 13.25 -6.88 1.98
C PRO A 30 13.65 -7.86 3.09
N ARG A 31 14.02 -7.33 4.26
CA ARG A 31 14.24 -8.08 5.50
C ARG A 31 13.60 -7.30 6.65
N PRO A 32 13.11 -7.96 7.71
CA PRO A 32 12.46 -7.26 8.82
C PRO A 32 13.31 -6.16 9.46
N GLU A 33 14.62 -6.38 9.53
CA GLU A 33 15.56 -5.42 10.11
C GLU A 33 15.97 -4.29 9.16
N GLU A 34 15.57 -4.35 7.91
CA GLU A 34 15.96 -3.38 6.89
C GLU A 34 14.77 -2.58 6.36
N ALA A 35 13.72 -2.42 7.16
CA ALA A 35 12.55 -1.64 6.76
C ALA A 35 12.94 -0.18 6.53
N ARG A 36 12.58 0.35 5.36
CA ARG A 36 12.88 1.72 4.95
C ARG A 36 11.60 2.41 4.53
N GLU A 37 11.33 3.58 5.07
CA GLU A 37 10.15 4.34 4.68
C GLU A 37 10.26 4.84 3.24
N VAL A 38 9.25 4.55 2.43
CA VAL A 38 9.18 4.96 1.02
C VAL A 38 7.83 5.64 0.72
N SER A 39 7.19 6.20 1.73
CA SER A 39 5.88 6.85 1.60
C SER A 39 5.88 7.98 0.58
N HIS A 40 7.01 8.66 0.42
CA HIS A 40 7.16 9.77 -0.55
C HIS A 40 7.15 9.31 -2.00
N LEU A 41 7.28 8.01 -2.26
CA LEU A 41 7.32 7.45 -3.60
C LEU A 41 5.93 7.08 -4.14
N ILE A 42 4.90 7.18 -3.31
CA ILE A 42 3.52 6.84 -3.69
C ILE A 42 2.59 8.03 -3.46
N ASP A 43 1.43 8.00 -4.11
CA ASP A 43 0.36 8.97 -3.86
C ASP A 43 -0.42 8.53 -2.62
N ARG A 44 -0.21 9.20 -1.51
CA ARG A 44 -0.85 8.90 -0.22
C ARG A 44 -2.32 9.32 -0.18
N THR A 45 -2.80 10.04 -1.19
CA THR A 45 -4.20 10.43 -1.30
C THR A 45 -5.03 9.41 -2.09
N TYR A 46 -4.37 8.45 -2.73
CA TYR A 46 -5.04 7.42 -3.50
C TYR A 46 -5.84 6.49 -2.59
N SER A 47 -7.09 6.23 -2.96
CA SER A 47 -8.01 5.41 -2.18
C SER A 47 -8.07 3.99 -2.76
N TYR A 48 -7.75 3.01 -1.93
CA TYR A 48 -7.71 1.61 -2.34
C TYR A 48 -8.97 0.86 -1.91
N HIS A 49 -9.41 -0.06 -2.77
CA HIS A 49 -10.58 -0.91 -2.51
C HIS A 49 -10.18 -2.22 -1.80
N SER A 50 -8.93 -2.63 -1.96
CA SER A 50 -8.43 -3.87 -1.35
C SER A 50 -6.90 -3.83 -1.24
N PRO A 51 -6.31 -4.68 -0.38
CA PRO A 51 -4.85 -4.85 -0.36
C PRO A 51 -4.27 -5.31 -1.69
N ARG A 52 -5.03 -6.09 -2.45
CA ARG A 52 -4.62 -6.56 -3.77
C ARG A 52 -4.42 -5.40 -4.74
N GLU A 53 -5.30 -4.41 -4.70
CA GLU A 53 -5.16 -3.19 -5.52
C GLU A 53 -3.89 -2.44 -5.14
N LEU A 54 -3.59 -2.35 -3.85
CA LEU A 54 -2.33 -1.76 -3.38
C LEU A 54 -1.12 -2.52 -3.92
N ALA A 55 -1.15 -3.86 -3.89
CA ALA A 55 -0.06 -4.67 -4.43
C ALA A 55 0.17 -4.39 -5.92
N TRP A 56 -0.89 -4.29 -6.70
CA TRP A 56 -0.79 -3.95 -8.13
C TRP A 56 -0.21 -2.56 -8.35
N HIS A 57 -0.65 -1.59 -7.56
CA HIS A 57 -0.13 -0.24 -7.62
C HIS A 57 1.38 -0.20 -7.34
N LEU A 58 1.82 -0.93 -6.31
CA LEU A 58 3.24 -1.00 -5.95
C LEU A 58 4.05 -1.73 -7.02
N ALA A 59 3.52 -2.81 -7.59
CA ALA A 59 4.18 -3.52 -8.68
C ALA A 59 4.42 -2.61 -9.87
N ASP A 60 3.42 -1.85 -10.26
CA ASP A 60 3.52 -0.88 -11.35
C ASP A 60 4.51 0.24 -11.01
N ARG A 61 4.40 0.81 -9.82
CA ARG A 61 5.22 1.95 -9.39
C ARG A 61 6.70 1.60 -9.29
N PHE A 62 7.01 0.41 -8.81
CA PHE A 62 8.40 -0.03 -8.59
C PHE A 62 8.94 -0.94 -9.71
N GLY A 63 8.15 -1.17 -10.75
CA GLY A 63 8.58 -2.00 -11.88
C GLY A 63 8.79 -3.47 -11.51
N LEU A 64 7.96 -4.01 -10.62
CA LEU A 64 8.07 -5.38 -10.12
C LEU A 64 6.93 -6.24 -10.67
N PRO A 65 7.13 -7.58 -10.80
CA PRO A 65 6.01 -8.48 -11.12
C PRO A 65 4.94 -8.42 -10.02
N ALA A 66 3.66 -8.36 -10.42
CA ALA A 66 2.56 -8.25 -9.46
C ALA A 66 2.55 -9.38 -8.43
N GLY A 67 2.86 -10.60 -8.85
CA GLY A 67 2.90 -11.77 -7.96
C GLY A 67 4.07 -11.80 -6.99
N SER A 68 5.04 -10.88 -7.12
CA SER A 68 6.20 -10.82 -6.23
C SER A 68 6.00 -9.88 -5.04
N ILE A 69 4.85 -9.21 -4.96
CA ILE A 69 4.58 -8.25 -3.90
C ILE A 69 3.93 -8.96 -2.70
N GLU A 70 4.57 -8.85 -1.55
CA GLU A 70 4.02 -9.28 -0.27
C GLU A 70 3.70 -8.06 0.58
N LEU A 71 2.53 -8.02 1.19
CA LEU A 71 2.07 -6.90 2.00
C LEU A 71 1.82 -7.33 3.43
N ASP A 72 2.41 -6.59 4.38
CA ASP A 72 2.11 -6.69 5.79
C ASP A 72 1.48 -5.39 6.27
N ARG A 73 0.29 -5.50 6.83
CA ARG A 73 -0.34 -4.35 7.48
C ARG A 73 0.19 -4.21 8.90
N ILE A 74 0.65 -3.03 9.23
CA ILE A 74 1.17 -2.70 10.56
C ILE A 74 0.29 -1.69 11.29
#